data_26bde11767a09433662cbbc449bec973
#
_entry.id   26bde11767a09433662cbbc449bec973
#
_cell.length_a   1.000
_cell.length_b   1.000
_cell.length_c   1.000
_cell.angle_alpha   90.00
_cell.angle_beta   90.00
_cell.angle_gamma   90.00
#
_symmetry.space_group_name_H-M   'P 1'
#
loop_
_entity.id
_entity.type
_entity.pdbx_description
1 polymer ?
#
loop_
_entity_poly.entity_id
_entity_poly.type
_entity_poly.pdbx_seq_one_letter_code
_entity_poly.pdbx_strand_id
1 'polypeptide(L)'
;VTKQLMNFRKVFLRASTSAIIGLTCLAPMTAHAQDAAASEPQADAPASGGLEEIIVTARKRAENLQETPVAITAMNAGMLEARQINNVAQVAKFAPNVNIQPVANISGSSASLTAFIRGVGQTDFNITVDPGVGVYVDGVYVARSVGALLDMADISDVQILRGPQGTLFGKNTIGGAIVVNSMQPQKDFDLKLEAVTGRYNRADFKGMINVPLSDNLAMRAVASYETRDGFQRRLFDGGRQGNKDSFGARLAFKWEPTDKLTVNLSGDINIRREEQTAISLIELRDQPVPLRFVEIPNSAPPGGTNRLIAAPSSMYFWNKISAVGAATGACGAAWGGFGPTGPIPGTLAPTSNPNCASTRWITGDPDTTWAGGNNRSDFDLWGVNLTLDYDFGDISLKSISSYRDQKSRFEYDFDGTPHNILQLTNNIDLWQASQELQLTGSVLDDRLKFVLGAYYLKEKGQDKEPLEFGFAQFFSGGKIDNDSYASYLQATFKVTDRFSITPGIRYTNETKRFDPSLQVIYNDRSRFDPVLASLYPNGAFIAFSQCLVGQAVPGVIPPGVPGFEAFAGFPLPGGCTPSATNPGGNHTMPAVQVQAKAKEWTPAISADYKITDDTLIYASYSKGFKNGGFSQRI
;
A
#
# COMPACT_ATOMS: atom_id res chain seq x y z
N VAL A 1 0.53 -18.44 19.43
CA VAL A 1 -0.40 -18.47 18.29
C VAL A 1 0.36 -18.81 17.01
N THR A 2 1.48 -18.15 16.69
CA THR A 2 2.25 -18.37 15.44
C THR A 2 2.83 -19.79 15.31
N LYS A 3 3.29 -20.42 16.39
CA LYS A 3 3.78 -21.82 16.37
C LYS A 3 2.66 -22.85 16.23
N GLN A 4 1.46 -22.58 16.70
CA GLN A 4 0.31 -23.48 16.53
C GLN A 4 -0.26 -23.42 15.11
N LEU A 5 -0.27 -22.25 14.47
CA LEU A 5 -0.65 -22.07 13.07
C LEU A 5 0.33 -22.75 12.10
N MET A 6 1.64 -22.77 12.42
CA MET A 6 2.63 -23.53 11.63
C MET A 6 2.41 -25.05 11.70
N ASN A 7 1.87 -25.57 12.81
CA ASN A 7 1.50 -26.99 12.89
C ASN A 7 0.20 -27.30 12.13
N PHE A 8 -0.74 -26.38 12.08
CA PHE A 8 -1.95 -26.49 11.25
C PHE A 8 -1.60 -26.56 9.76
N ARG A 9 -0.59 -25.79 9.33
CA ARG A 9 -0.05 -25.80 7.96
C ARG A 9 0.47 -27.19 7.55
N LYS A 10 1.18 -27.90 8.44
CA LYS A 10 1.70 -29.25 8.18
C LYS A 10 0.61 -30.32 8.17
N VAL A 11 -0.49 -30.12 8.88
CA VAL A 11 -1.64 -31.03 8.91
C VAL A 11 -2.50 -30.85 7.66
N PHE A 12 -2.72 -29.62 7.20
CA PHE A 12 -3.51 -29.36 5.98
C PHE A 12 -2.81 -29.83 4.70
N LEU A 13 -1.48 -29.64 4.57
CA LEU A 13 -0.71 -30.17 3.43
C LEU A 13 -0.66 -31.73 3.38
N ARG A 14 -0.81 -32.40 4.53
CA ARG A 14 -0.89 -33.86 4.56
C ARG A 14 -2.30 -34.41 4.35
N ALA A 15 -3.33 -33.61 4.62
CA ALA A 15 -4.73 -33.99 4.40
C ALA A 15 -5.15 -33.86 2.94
N SER A 16 -4.56 -32.91 2.18
CA SER A 16 -4.91 -32.70 0.77
C SER A 16 -4.46 -33.83 -0.18
N THR A 17 -3.43 -34.59 0.17
CA THR A 17 -3.00 -35.77 -0.63
C THR A 17 -3.82 -37.01 -0.35
N SER A 18 -4.52 -37.11 0.79
CA SER A 18 -5.31 -38.30 1.16
C SER A 18 -6.81 -38.16 0.86
N ALA A 19 -7.33 -36.93 0.69
CA ALA A 19 -8.76 -36.71 0.46
C ALA A 19 -9.20 -36.85 -1.01
N ILE A 20 -8.26 -36.86 -1.97
CA ILE A 20 -8.57 -37.01 -3.41
C ILE A 20 -8.77 -38.49 -3.81
N ILE A 21 -8.34 -39.46 -2.99
CA ILE A 21 -8.45 -40.89 -3.29
C ILE A 21 -9.76 -41.50 -2.78
N GLY A 22 -10.52 -40.78 -1.94
CA GLY A 22 -11.75 -41.31 -1.31
C GLY A 22 -13.06 -41.10 -2.09
N LEU A 23 -13.08 -40.40 -3.21
CA LEU A 23 -14.35 -40.00 -3.86
C LEU A 23 -14.66 -40.75 -5.18
N THR A 24 -14.05 -41.91 -5.45
CA THR A 24 -14.28 -42.65 -6.71
C THR A 24 -15.12 -43.93 -6.54
N CYS A 25 -15.83 -44.10 -5.44
CA CYS A 25 -16.75 -45.26 -5.26
C CYS A 25 -18.17 -44.79 -4.97
N LEU A 26 -18.82 -44.14 -5.92
CA LEU A 26 -20.30 -44.06 -5.98
C LEU A 26 -20.75 -44.80 -7.23
N ALA A 27 -21.30 -45.99 -7.02
CA ALA A 27 -21.90 -46.83 -8.05
C ALA A 27 -23.14 -46.13 -8.66
N PRO A 28 -23.43 -46.31 -9.95
CA PRO A 28 -24.59 -45.72 -10.57
C PRO A 28 -25.89 -46.37 -10.05
N MET A 29 -26.70 -45.64 -9.36
CA MET A 29 -28.11 -46.02 -9.15
C MET A 29 -28.89 -45.72 -10.44
N THR A 30 -29.36 -46.76 -11.09
CA THR A 30 -30.28 -46.67 -12.22
C THR A 30 -31.64 -46.16 -11.72
N ALA A 31 -31.97 -44.92 -12.10
CA ALA A 31 -33.32 -44.38 -11.89
C ALA A 31 -34.23 -44.91 -13.01
N HIS A 32 -35.28 -45.63 -12.63
CA HIS A 32 -36.41 -45.95 -13.52
C HIS A 32 -37.21 -44.67 -13.73
N ALA A 33 -37.33 -44.23 -14.97
CA ALA A 33 -38.23 -43.21 -15.39
C ALA A 33 -39.64 -43.80 -15.42
N GLN A 34 -40.55 -43.27 -14.63
CA GLN A 34 -41.97 -43.50 -14.73
C GLN A 34 -42.61 -42.36 -15.53
N ASP A 35 -43.19 -42.69 -16.67
CA ASP A 35 -43.96 -41.74 -17.50
C ASP A 35 -45.11 -41.12 -16.68
N ALA A 36 -44.98 -39.83 -16.36
CA ALA A 36 -46.08 -39.00 -15.94
C ALA A 36 -46.27 -37.91 -17.00
N ALA A 37 -47.44 -37.85 -17.57
CA ALA A 37 -47.83 -36.91 -18.61
C ALA A 37 -47.50 -35.47 -18.21
N ALA A 38 -46.79 -34.79 -19.10
CA ALA A 38 -46.41 -33.42 -18.97
C ALA A 38 -47.65 -32.51 -19.05
N SER A 39 -47.93 -31.79 -17.99
CA SER A 39 -48.53 -30.46 -18.07
C SER A 39 -47.35 -29.49 -18.23
N GLU A 40 -47.27 -28.81 -19.37
CA GLU A 40 -46.29 -27.76 -19.62
C GLU A 40 -46.38 -26.70 -18.50
N PRO A 41 -45.29 -26.38 -17.80
CA PRO A 41 -45.28 -25.18 -17.00
C PRO A 41 -45.29 -24.02 -17.98
N GLN A 42 -46.33 -23.22 -17.93
CA GLN A 42 -46.35 -21.90 -18.52
C GLN A 42 -45.09 -21.16 -18.03
N ALA A 43 -44.14 -20.96 -18.92
CA ALA A 43 -42.97 -20.14 -18.61
C ALA A 43 -43.48 -18.76 -18.27
N ASP A 44 -43.41 -18.40 -16.99
CA ASP A 44 -43.50 -17.01 -16.60
C ASP A 44 -42.49 -16.25 -17.44
N ALA A 45 -42.98 -15.29 -18.21
CA ALA A 45 -42.14 -14.39 -18.98
C ALA A 45 -41.12 -13.79 -18.01
N PRO A 46 -39.82 -13.75 -18.42
CA PRO A 46 -38.83 -13.14 -17.57
C PRO A 46 -39.31 -11.73 -17.23
N ALA A 47 -39.42 -11.45 -15.95
CA ALA A 47 -39.67 -10.11 -15.45
C ALA A 47 -38.77 -9.15 -16.22
N SER A 48 -39.33 -8.12 -16.78
CA SER A 48 -38.67 -7.06 -17.54
C SER A 48 -37.32 -6.75 -16.89
N GLY A 49 -36.22 -6.98 -17.61
CA GLY A 49 -34.86 -6.73 -17.13
C GLY A 49 -34.63 -5.26 -16.84
N GLY A 50 -35.17 -4.79 -15.74
CA GLY A 50 -34.68 -3.58 -15.09
C GLY A 50 -33.27 -3.84 -14.62
N LEU A 51 -32.33 -2.98 -14.97
CA LEU A 51 -31.01 -2.98 -14.40
C LEU A 51 -31.14 -3.03 -12.87
N GLU A 52 -30.49 -4.00 -12.22
CA GLU A 52 -30.49 -4.11 -10.76
C GLU A 52 -30.04 -2.77 -10.16
N GLU A 53 -30.85 -2.24 -9.26
CA GLU A 53 -30.59 -0.95 -8.62
C GLU A 53 -29.31 -1.03 -7.78
N ILE A 54 -28.30 -0.24 -8.12
CA ILE A 54 -27.05 -0.19 -7.38
C ILE A 54 -27.15 0.86 -6.28
N ILE A 55 -27.16 0.41 -5.03
CA ILE A 55 -27.13 1.28 -3.86
C ILE A 55 -25.70 1.63 -3.51
N VAL A 56 -25.45 2.92 -3.26
CA VAL A 56 -24.12 3.45 -2.88
C VAL A 56 -24.20 4.18 -1.53
N THR A 57 -23.07 4.22 -0.82
CA THR A 57 -22.94 4.88 0.48
C THR A 57 -21.99 6.10 0.44
N ALA A 58 -21.79 6.65 -0.75
CA ALA A 58 -20.85 7.73 -1.02
C ALA A 58 -21.11 9.01 -0.21
N ARG A 59 -22.35 9.25 0.19
CA ARG A 59 -22.72 10.39 1.05
C ARG A 59 -23.06 9.98 2.49
N LYS A 60 -22.47 8.86 2.97
CA LYS A 60 -22.73 8.29 4.30
C LYS A 60 -24.19 7.90 4.54
N ARG A 61 -24.96 7.74 3.46
CA ARG A 61 -26.35 7.29 3.41
C ARG A 61 -26.49 6.31 2.25
N ALA A 62 -27.42 5.37 2.37
CA ALA A 62 -27.81 4.51 1.26
C ALA A 62 -28.61 5.33 0.23
N GLU A 63 -28.13 5.41 -0.99
CA GLU A 63 -28.73 6.19 -2.09
C GLU A 63 -28.58 5.41 -3.39
N ASN A 64 -29.53 5.59 -4.31
CA ASN A 64 -29.41 5.05 -5.65
C ASN A 64 -28.23 5.71 -6.39
N LEU A 65 -27.40 4.91 -7.05
CA LEU A 65 -26.25 5.39 -7.82
C LEU A 65 -26.63 6.44 -8.87
N GLN A 66 -27.77 6.24 -9.55
CA GLN A 66 -28.25 7.15 -10.61
C GLN A 66 -28.74 8.50 -10.07
N GLU A 67 -29.14 8.55 -8.81
CA GLU A 67 -29.62 9.78 -8.16
C GLU A 67 -28.51 10.49 -7.34
N THR A 68 -27.32 9.91 -7.25
CA THR A 68 -26.24 10.45 -6.43
C THR A 68 -25.37 11.42 -7.26
N PRO A 69 -25.36 12.75 -6.95
CA PRO A 69 -24.62 13.74 -7.73
C PRO A 69 -23.11 13.72 -7.39
N VAL A 70 -22.46 12.56 -7.56
CA VAL A 70 -21.04 12.31 -7.34
C VAL A 70 -20.52 11.40 -8.45
N ALA A 71 -19.30 11.66 -8.93
CA ALA A 71 -18.68 10.79 -9.93
C ALA A 71 -18.22 9.48 -9.29
N ILE A 72 -19.05 8.42 -9.35
CA ILE A 72 -18.80 7.12 -8.72
C ILE A 72 -18.71 6.04 -9.78
N THR A 73 -17.86 5.04 -9.51
CA THR A 73 -17.94 3.71 -10.12
C THR A 73 -18.24 2.73 -8.99
N ALA A 74 -19.36 2.04 -9.06
CA ALA A 74 -19.76 1.06 -8.06
C ALA A 74 -19.91 -0.32 -8.71
N MET A 75 -19.53 -1.37 -7.98
CA MET A 75 -19.70 -2.77 -8.36
C MET A 75 -20.26 -3.55 -7.17
N ASN A 76 -21.39 -4.20 -7.36
CA ASN A 76 -21.95 -5.12 -6.38
C ASN A 76 -21.28 -6.51 -6.44
N ALA A 77 -21.61 -7.39 -5.48
CA ALA A 77 -21.03 -8.73 -5.38
C ALA A 77 -21.20 -9.55 -6.68
N GLY A 78 -22.37 -9.53 -7.31
CA GLY A 78 -22.65 -10.24 -8.56
C GLY A 78 -21.77 -9.74 -9.72
N MET A 79 -21.55 -8.42 -9.81
CA MET A 79 -20.65 -7.84 -10.82
C MET A 79 -19.19 -8.21 -10.57
N LEU A 80 -18.75 -8.26 -9.30
CA LEU A 80 -17.41 -8.64 -8.93
C LEU A 80 -17.15 -10.12 -9.27
N GLU A 81 -18.08 -11.00 -8.95
CA GLU A 81 -18.03 -12.43 -9.25
C GLU A 81 -18.04 -12.70 -10.76
N ALA A 82 -18.97 -12.10 -11.50
CA ALA A 82 -19.06 -12.25 -12.96
C ALA A 82 -17.78 -11.80 -13.72
N ARG A 83 -17.03 -10.85 -13.15
CA ARG A 83 -15.76 -10.36 -13.70
C ARG A 83 -14.52 -11.00 -13.11
N GLN A 84 -14.68 -11.96 -12.18
CA GLN A 84 -13.60 -12.64 -11.48
C GLN A 84 -12.63 -11.65 -10.80
N ILE A 85 -13.18 -10.63 -10.17
CA ILE A 85 -12.42 -9.61 -9.45
C ILE A 85 -12.13 -10.14 -8.04
N ASN A 86 -10.85 -10.41 -7.74
CA ASN A 86 -10.41 -11.03 -6.49
C ASN A 86 -9.70 -10.05 -5.53
N ASN A 87 -9.36 -8.84 -5.99
CA ASN A 87 -8.79 -7.79 -5.16
C ASN A 87 -9.18 -6.40 -5.64
N VAL A 88 -9.02 -5.41 -4.76
CA VAL A 88 -9.40 -4.01 -5.02
C VAL A 88 -8.67 -3.43 -6.24
N ALA A 89 -7.42 -3.83 -6.51
CA ALA A 89 -6.66 -3.31 -7.65
C ALA A 89 -7.27 -3.69 -8.99
N GLN A 90 -7.97 -4.81 -9.08
CA GLN A 90 -8.60 -5.25 -10.33
C GLN A 90 -9.85 -4.43 -10.67
N VAL A 91 -10.52 -3.82 -9.68
CA VAL A 91 -11.68 -2.93 -9.89
C VAL A 91 -11.30 -1.73 -10.75
N ALA A 92 -10.07 -1.25 -10.64
CA ALA A 92 -9.57 -0.12 -11.43
C ALA A 92 -9.63 -0.34 -12.95
N LYS A 93 -9.59 -1.59 -13.41
CA LYS A 93 -9.69 -1.92 -14.84
C LYS A 93 -11.04 -1.50 -15.46
N PHE A 94 -12.04 -1.31 -14.63
CA PHE A 94 -13.40 -0.95 -15.01
C PHE A 94 -13.80 0.47 -14.60
N ALA A 95 -12.89 1.21 -13.96
CA ALA A 95 -13.14 2.57 -13.50
C ALA A 95 -12.31 3.57 -14.32
N PRO A 96 -12.95 4.51 -15.08
CA PRO A 96 -12.23 5.46 -15.89
C PRO A 96 -11.38 6.41 -15.03
N ASN A 97 -10.16 6.74 -15.49
CA ASN A 97 -9.19 7.62 -14.82
C ASN A 97 -8.77 7.13 -13.41
N VAL A 98 -8.80 5.83 -13.20
CA VAL A 98 -8.34 5.16 -11.98
C VAL A 98 -7.22 4.20 -12.34
N ASN A 99 -6.10 4.30 -11.63
CA ASN A 99 -4.98 3.38 -11.72
C ASN A 99 -4.67 2.88 -10.31
N ILE A 100 -4.87 1.60 -10.07
CA ILE A 100 -4.55 0.95 -8.81
C ILE A 100 -3.59 -0.19 -9.09
N GLN A 101 -2.45 -0.17 -8.43
CA GLN A 101 -1.42 -1.19 -8.54
C GLN A 101 -1.28 -1.94 -7.21
N PRO A 102 -1.21 -3.28 -7.24
CA PRO A 102 -1.09 -4.10 -6.03
C PRO A 102 0.34 -4.10 -5.46
N VAL A 103 1.12 -3.08 -5.76
CA VAL A 103 2.49 -2.88 -5.29
C VAL A 103 2.78 -1.40 -5.17
N ALA A 104 3.56 -1.01 -4.18
CA ALA A 104 4.21 0.29 -4.18
C ALA A 104 5.55 0.17 -4.91
N ASN A 105 5.85 1.15 -5.76
CA ASN A 105 7.05 1.21 -6.59
C ASN A 105 8.27 1.08 -5.77
N ILE A 106 8.95 0.56 -5.19
CA ILE A 106 10.14 0.51 -4.32
C ILE A 106 9.91 -0.17 -2.96
N SER A 107 8.75 -0.82 -2.72
CA SER A 107 8.53 -1.44 -1.42
C SER A 107 8.86 -2.93 -1.36
N GLY A 108 8.77 -3.65 -2.47
CA GLY A 108 8.83 -5.13 -2.47
C GLY A 108 7.64 -5.78 -1.75
N SER A 109 6.78 -5.02 -1.09
CA SER A 109 5.65 -5.54 -0.31
C SER A 109 4.52 -6.03 -1.21
N SER A 110 4.09 -7.26 -1.00
CA SER A 110 2.91 -7.85 -1.65
C SER A 110 1.57 -7.39 -1.05
N ALA A 111 1.60 -6.63 0.05
CA ALA A 111 0.42 -6.11 0.74
C ALA A 111 0.19 -4.60 0.52
N SER A 112 0.99 -3.95 -0.31
CA SER A 112 0.88 -2.51 -0.56
C SER A 112 -0.11 -2.21 -1.68
N LEU A 113 -0.80 -1.09 -1.56
CA LEU A 113 -1.68 -0.55 -2.58
C LEU A 113 -1.21 0.84 -3.01
N THR A 114 -0.92 1.02 -4.29
CA THR A 114 -0.69 2.33 -4.90
C THR A 114 -1.91 2.72 -5.71
N ALA A 115 -2.56 3.81 -5.34
CA ALA A 115 -3.78 4.27 -6.00
C ALA A 115 -3.64 5.70 -6.52
N PHE A 116 -4.03 5.89 -7.79
CA PHE A 116 -4.16 7.18 -8.45
C PHE A 116 -5.56 7.33 -9.01
N ILE A 117 -6.22 8.42 -8.69
CA ILE A 117 -7.50 8.80 -9.27
C ILE A 117 -7.34 10.17 -9.93
N ARG A 118 -7.65 10.26 -11.22
CA ARG A 118 -7.44 11.48 -12.03
C ARG A 118 -6.00 12.02 -11.96
N GLY A 119 -5.02 11.12 -11.89
CA GLY A 119 -3.59 11.47 -11.79
C GLY A 119 -3.12 11.87 -10.39
N VAL A 120 -4.02 11.94 -9.40
CA VAL A 120 -3.69 12.28 -8.01
C VAL A 120 -3.56 11.01 -7.18
N GLY A 121 -2.41 10.81 -6.56
CA GLY A 121 -2.11 9.62 -5.76
C GLY A 121 -0.78 9.75 -5.03
N GLN A 122 -0.25 8.62 -4.56
CA GLN A 122 1.02 8.52 -3.87
C GLN A 122 1.62 7.13 -4.09
N THR A 123 2.91 7.08 -4.44
CA THR A 123 3.66 5.83 -4.63
C THR A 123 4.45 5.41 -3.40
N ASP A 124 4.73 6.35 -2.50
CA ASP A 124 5.56 6.10 -1.33
C ASP A 124 4.77 5.33 -0.26
N PHE A 125 5.36 4.23 0.22
CA PHE A 125 4.78 3.36 1.24
C PHE A 125 5.15 3.75 2.68
N ASN A 126 6.02 4.74 2.82
CA ASN A 126 6.58 5.17 4.10
C ASN A 126 5.49 5.60 5.09
N ILE A 127 5.64 5.21 6.38
CA ILE A 127 4.65 5.51 7.43
C ILE A 127 4.52 7.01 7.75
N THR A 128 5.49 7.83 7.35
CA THR A 128 5.45 9.28 7.53
C THR A 128 4.73 10.02 6.42
N VAL A 129 4.42 9.32 5.30
CA VAL A 129 3.80 9.89 4.12
C VAL A 129 2.37 9.37 3.98
N ASP A 130 1.41 10.28 3.88
CA ASP A 130 0.01 9.93 3.70
C ASP A 130 -0.33 9.60 2.24
N PRO A 131 -1.32 8.73 1.98
CA PRO A 131 -1.82 8.49 0.62
C PRO A 131 -2.57 9.73 0.07
N GLY A 132 -2.72 9.82 -1.24
CA GLY A 132 -3.54 10.85 -1.91
C GLY A 132 -4.98 10.39 -2.18
N VAL A 133 -5.23 9.07 -2.05
CA VAL A 133 -6.52 8.41 -2.20
C VAL A 133 -6.84 7.68 -0.90
N GLY A 134 -8.00 7.96 -0.30
CA GLY A 134 -8.44 7.30 0.92
C GLY A 134 -8.99 5.89 0.64
N VAL A 135 -8.67 4.92 1.49
CA VAL A 135 -9.25 3.57 1.46
C VAL A 135 -10.07 3.37 2.72
N TYR A 136 -11.29 2.88 2.56
CA TYR A 136 -12.24 2.65 3.65
C TYR A 136 -12.79 1.22 3.56
N VAL A 137 -12.84 0.53 4.69
CA VAL A 137 -13.41 -0.82 4.83
C VAL A 137 -14.49 -0.77 5.89
N ASP A 138 -15.71 -1.10 5.54
CA ASP A 138 -16.87 -1.04 6.45
C ASP A 138 -16.99 0.31 7.20
N GLY A 139 -16.68 1.41 6.48
CA GLY A 139 -16.66 2.77 7.04
C GLY A 139 -15.37 3.16 7.77
N VAL A 140 -14.47 2.23 8.04
CA VAL A 140 -13.19 2.47 8.74
C VAL A 140 -12.11 2.91 7.77
N TYR A 141 -11.46 4.03 8.04
CA TYR A 141 -10.33 4.52 7.27
C TYR A 141 -9.08 3.65 7.47
N VAL A 142 -8.46 3.19 6.39
CA VAL A 142 -7.16 2.50 6.36
C VAL A 142 -6.08 3.53 6.12
N ALA A 143 -5.28 3.82 7.15
CA ALA A 143 -4.42 5.01 7.15
C ALA A 143 -3.20 4.89 6.23
N ARG A 144 -2.75 3.67 5.89
CA ARG A 144 -1.49 3.43 5.17
C ARG A 144 -1.69 2.60 3.91
N SER A 145 -0.79 2.79 2.94
CA SER A 145 -0.79 2.00 1.69
C SER A 145 -0.41 0.54 1.92
N VAL A 146 0.53 0.26 2.85
CA VAL A 146 0.82 -1.11 3.29
C VAL A 146 -0.38 -1.61 4.11
N GLY A 147 -0.93 -2.76 3.73
CA GLY A 147 -2.16 -3.32 4.32
C GLY A 147 -3.46 -2.80 3.70
N ALA A 148 -3.39 -1.92 2.70
CA ALA A 148 -4.57 -1.45 1.96
C ALA A 148 -4.95 -2.36 0.77
N LEU A 149 -4.07 -3.27 0.36
CA LEU A 149 -4.41 -4.30 -0.63
C LEU A 149 -5.23 -5.40 0.05
N LEU A 150 -6.53 -5.28 -0.05
CA LEU A 150 -7.49 -6.21 0.53
C LEU A 150 -7.79 -7.35 -0.45
N ASP A 151 -7.68 -8.58 0.03
CA ASP A 151 -8.19 -9.74 -0.68
C ASP A 151 -9.72 -9.76 -0.51
N MET A 152 -10.44 -9.85 -1.63
CA MET A 152 -11.89 -9.66 -1.68
C MET A 152 -12.64 -10.98 -1.39
N ALA A 153 -12.55 -11.43 -0.15
CA ALA A 153 -13.13 -12.73 0.26
C ALA A 153 -14.58 -12.56 0.71
N ASP A 154 -15.40 -11.80 0.52
CA ASP A 154 -16.81 -11.66 0.97
C ASP A 154 -17.27 -10.20 0.98
N ILE A 155 -17.12 -9.58 -0.19
CA ILE A 155 -17.43 -8.18 -0.39
C ILE A 155 -18.85 -8.04 -0.94
N SER A 156 -19.62 -7.10 -0.38
CA SER A 156 -20.94 -6.73 -0.90
C SER A 156 -20.82 -5.77 -2.08
N ASP A 157 -19.94 -4.79 -1.96
CA ASP A 157 -19.73 -3.80 -3.00
C ASP A 157 -18.38 -3.07 -2.86
N VAL A 158 -17.91 -2.53 -3.98
CA VAL A 158 -16.78 -1.61 -4.04
C VAL A 158 -17.22 -0.34 -4.75
N GLN A 159 -16.95 0.81 -4.14
CA GLN A 159 -17.27 2.11 -4.68
C GLN A 159 -16.00 2.94 -4.83
N ILE A 160 -15.74 3.48 -6.02
CA ILE A 160 -14.63 4.39 -6.30
C ILE A 160 -15.20 5.78 -6.56
N LEU A 161 -14.98 6.67 -5.58
CA LEU A 161 -15.39 8.07 -5.65
C LEU A 161 -14.25 8.88 -6.26
N ARG A 162 -14.51 9.58 -7.35
CA ARG A 162 -13.51 10.30 -8.13
C ARG A 162 -13.58 11.80 -7.89
N GLY A 163 -12.45 12.39 -7.56
CA GLY A 163 -12.31 13.81 -7.17
C GLY A 163 -12.31 14.00 -5.66
N PRO A 164 -12.03 15.22 -5.17
CA PRO A 164 -11.86 15.49 -3.75
C PRO A 164 -13.07 15.12 -2.91
N GLN A 165 -12.84 14.36 -1.82
CA GLN A 165 -13.87 13.88 -0.88
C GLN A 165 -13.63 14.40 0.55
N GLY A 166 -13.03 15.58 0.69
CA GLY A 166 -12.57 16.08 1.99
C GLY A 166 -13.67 16.33 3.02
N THR A 167 -14.90 16.59 2.62
CA THR A 167 -16.01 16.92 3.53
C THR A 167 -16.49 15.70 4.32
N LEU A 168 -16.87 14.62 3.66
CA LEU A 168 -17.41 13.43 4.34
C LEU A 168 -16.35 12.40 4.72
N PHE A 169 -15.34 12.24 3.88
CA PHE A 169 -14.28 11.27 4.08
C PHE A 169 -13.04 11.86 4.77
N GLY A 170 -12.81 13.17 4.67
CA GLY A 170 -11.78 13.88 5.41
C GLY A 170 -10.42 13.88 4.71
N LYS A 171 -9.36 13.76 5.53
CA LYS A 171 -7.98 13.86 5.05
C LYS A 171 -7.62 12.79 4.02
N ASN A 172 -6.60 13.08 3.20
CA ASN A 172 -5.99 12.10 2.29
C ASN A 172 -6.92 11.60 1.18
N THR A 173 -7.92 12.39 0.83
CA THR A 173 -8.91 12.10 -0.21
C THR A 173 -8.93 13.17 -1.31
N ILE A 174 -7.75 13.73 -1.65
CA ILE A 174 -7.62 14.75 -2.69
C ILE A 174 -7.85 14.20 -4.09
N GLY A 175 -7.46 12.95 -4.36
CA GLY A 175 -7.74 12.23 -5.61
C GLY A 175 -9.12 11.59 -5.60
N GLY A 176 -9.57 11.14 -4.44
CA GLY A 176 -10.82 10.40 -4.29
C GLY A 176 -10.79 9.43 -3.11
N ALA A 177 -11.78 8.54 -3.07
CA ALA A 177 -11.89 7.50 -2.06
C ALA A 177 -12.28 6.15 -2.69
N ILE A 178 -11.75 5.08 -2.12
CA ILE A 178 -12.12 3.69 -2.40
C ILE A 178 -12.85 3.18 -1.16
N VAL A 179 -14.11 2.81 -1.31
CA VAL A 179 -14.95 2.28 -0.25
C VAL A 179 -15.24 0.83 -0.56
N VAL A 180 -14.94 -0.04 0.40
CA VAL A 180 -15.17 -1.49 0.32
C VAL A 180 -16.11 -1.85 1.46
N ASN A 181 -17.25 -2.44 1.12
CA ASN A 181 -18.21 -2.91 2.10
C ASN A 181 -18.24 -4.43 2.09
N SER A 182 -18.14 -5.03 3.26
CA SER A 182 -18.23 -6.48 3.45
C SER A 182 -19.69 -6.93 3.51
N MET A 183 -19.95 -8.17 3.09
CA MET A 183 -21.25 -8.81 3.31
C MET A 183 -21.56 -8.87 4.81
N GLN A 184 -22.77 -8.47 5.17
CA GLN A 184 -23.25 -8.55 6.54
C GLN A 184 -23.95 -9.90 6.79
N PRO A 185 -23.96 -10.39 8.06
CA PRO A 185 -24.73 -11.57 8.43
C PRO A 185 -26.22 -11.40 8.10
N GLN A 186 -26.85 -12.46 7.56
CA GLN A 186 -28.22 -12.49 7.10
C GLN A 186 -29.05 -13.51 7.90
N LYS A 187 -30.38 -13.39 7.82
CA LYS A 187 -31.32 -14.28 8.55
C LYS A 187 -31.48 -15.66 7.92
N ASP A 188 -30.94 -15.88 6.74
CA ASP A 188 -30.97 -17.15 6.03
C ASP A 188 -29.66 -17.90 6.16
N PHE A 189 -29.72 -19.23 6.24
CA PHE A 189 -28.52 -20.06 6.18
C PHE A 189 -27.96 -20.05 4.76
N ASP A 190 -26.65 -19.79 4.66
CA ASP A 190 -25.93 -19.83 3.38
C ASP A 190 -24.53 -20.45 3.58
N LEU A 191 -24.11 -21.30 2.63
CA LEU A 191 -22.81 -21.95 2.62
C LEU A 191 -22.24 -21.92 1.21
N LYS A 192 -21.09 -21.27 1.05
CA LYS A 192 -20.35 -21.24 -0.22
C LYS A 192 -18.95 -21.80 0.00
N LEU A 193 -18.58 -22.78 -0.83
CA LEU A 193 -17.22 -23.34 -0.88
C LEU A 193 -16.68 -23.18 -2.30
N GLU A 194 -15.48 -22.71 -2.41
CA GLU A 194 -14.80 -22.49 -3.69
C GLU A 194 -13.40 -23.08 -3.61
N ALA A 195 -12.99 -23.78 -4.65
CA ALA A 195 -11.63 -24.27 -4.84
C ALA A 195 -11.16 -23.91 -6.25
N VAL A 196 -9.98 -23.32 -6.36
CA VAL A 196 -9.37 -22.94 -7.63
C VAL A 196 -8.00 -23.59 -7.75
N THR A 197 -7.74 -24.24 -8.88
CA THR A 197 -6.43 -24.79 -9.22
C THR A 197 -5.90 -24.15 -10.51
N GLY A 198 -4.57 -24.19 -10.71
CA GLY A 198 -4.01 -23.56 -11.89
C GLY A 198 -2.51 -23.80 -12.06
N ARG A 199 -1.92 -23.05 -12.98
CA ARG A 199 -0.46 -23.11 -13.24
C ARG A 199 0.33 -22.70 -12.00
N TYR A 200 1.58 -23.12 -11.93
CA TYR A 200 2.50 -22.87 -10.82
C TYR A 200 1.99 -23.44 -9.50
N ASN A 201 1.41 -24.64 -9.51
CA ASN A 201 0.86 -25.30 -8.31
C ASN A 201 -0.14 -24.43 -7.55
N ARG A 202 -0.91 -23.59 -8.28
CA ARG A 202 -1.94 -22.77 -7.66
C ARG A 202 -3.00 -23.67 -7.03
N ALA A 203 -3.32 -23.38 -5.76
CA ALA A 203 -4.41 -24.02 -5.03
C ALA A 203 -5.03 -22.99 -4.07
N ASP A 204 -6.17 -22.45 -4.43
CA ASP A 204 -6.90 -21.50 -3.59
C ASP A 204 -8.14 -22.19 -3.02
N PHE A 205 -8.44 -21.92 -1.77
CA PHE A 205 -9.64 -22.39 -1.07
C PHE A 205 -10.33 -21.20 -0.42
N LYS A 206 -11.64 -21.11 -0.61
CA LYS A 206 -12.48 -20.11 0.04
C LYS A 206 -13.73 -20.79 0.59
N GLY A 207 -14.02 -20.51 1.83
CA GLY A 207 -15.25 -20.98 2.50
C GLY A 207 -15.95 -19.80 3.15
N MET A 208 -17.27 -19.78 3.00
CA MET A 208 -18.14 -18.85 3.67
C MET A 208 -19.33 -19.62 4.24
N ILE A 209 -19.71 -19.28 5.47
CA ILE A 209 -20.91 -19.78 6.11
C ILE A 209 -21.67 -18.62 6.78
N ASN A 210 -22.94 -18.54 6.53
CA ASN A 210 -23.87 -17.64 7.21
C ASN A 210 -24.86 -18.48 8.02
N VAL A 211 -24.96 -18.19 9.31
CA VAL A 211 -25.81 -18.96 10.24
C VAL A 211 -26.71 -18.00 11.00
N PRO A 212 -28.05 -18.10 10.83
CA PRO A 212 -28.98 -17.45 11.74
C PRO A 212 -28.94 -18.19 13.09
N LEU A 213 -28.45 -17.51 14.13
CA LEU A 213 -28.36 -18.08 15.49
C LEU A 213 -29.66 -17.95 16.26
N SER A 214 -30.45 -16.90 15.94
CA SER A 214 -31.80 -16.66 16.41
C SER A 214 -32.51 -15.67 15.46
N ASP A 215 -33.74 -15.33 15.73
CA ASP A 215 -34.55 -14.38 14.93
C ASP A 215 -33.87 -12.99 14.85
N ASN A 216 -33.09 -12.64 15.86
CA ASN A 216 -32.45 -11.33 15.97
C ASN A 216 -30.91 -11.36 16.00
N LEU A 217 -30.30 -12.54 15.85
CA LEU A 217 -28.84 -12.71 15.87
C LEU A 217 -28.39 -13.61 14.72
N ALA A 218 -27.53 -13.12 13.87
CA ALA A 218 -26.88 -13.88 12.80
C ALA A 218 -25.38 -13.78 12.87
N MET A 219 -24.70 -14.82 12.41
CA MET A 219 -23.23 -14.93 12.31
C MET A 219 -22.85 -15.20 10.87
N ARG A 220 -21.78 -14.59 10.42
CA ARG A 220 -21.14 -14.88 9.13
C ARG A 220 -19.65 -15.09 9.32
N ALA A 221 -19.14 -16.21 8.87
CA ALA A 221 -17.71 -16.54 8.93
C ALA A 221 -17.19 -16.79 7.51
N VAL A 222 -16.03 -16.25 7.23
CA VAL A 222 -15.34 -16.42 5.95
C VAL A 222 -13.89 -16.74 6.21
N ALA A 223 -13.33 -17.68 5.45
CA ALA A 223 -11.91 -17.95 5.43
C ALA A 223 -11.46 -18.19 3.98
N SER A 224 -10.28 -17.70 3.65
CA SER A 224 -9.64 -17.92 2.36
C SER A 224 -8.17 -18.27 2.56
N TYR A 225 -7.68 -19.20 1.75
CA TYR A 225 -6.27 -19.51 1.65
C TYR A 225 -5.90 -19.57 0.18
N GLU A 226 -4.92 -18.78 -0.21
CA GLU A 226 -4.44 -18.70 -1.58
C GLU A 226 -2.97 -19.06 -1.63
N THR A 227 -2.62 -20.04 -2.47
CA THR A 227 -1.23 -20.45 -2.64
C THR A 227 -0.90 -20.65 -4.12
N ARG A 228 0.30 -20.24 -4.50
CA ARG A 228 0.86 -20.40 -5.84
C ARG A 228 2.37 -20.25 -5.78
N ASP A 229 3.11 -21.12 -6.47
CA ASP A 229 4.55 -20.96 -6.64
C ASP A 229 4.89 -19.65 -7.39
N GLY A 230 6.08 -19.12 -7.16
CA GLY A 230 6.60 -17.99 -7.90
C GLY A 230 6.63 -18.26 -9.40
N PHE A 231 6.19 -17.30 -10.20
CA PHE A 231 6.17 -17.45 -11.66
C PHE A 231 7.48 -17.05 -12.33
N GLN A 232 8.24 -16.10 -11.74
CA GLN A 232 9.50 -15.65 -12.28
C GLN A 232 10.66 -16.49 -11.72
N ARG A 233 11.49 -17.05 -12.59
CA ARG A 233 12.64 -17.88 -12.21
C ARG A 233 13.87 -17.01 -11.98
N ARG A 234 14.52 -17.21 -10.84
CA ARG A 234 15.82 -16.60 -10.52
C ARG A 234 16.94 -17.48 -11.12
N LEU A 235 17.73 -16.89 -12.00
CA LEU A 235 18.83 -17.62 -12.68
C LEU A 235 20.06 -17.77 -11.76
N PHE A 236 20.14 -16.95 -10.72
CA PHE A 236 21.24 -16.94 -9.77
C PHE A 236 21.29 -18.21 -8.90
N ASP A 237 20.16 -18.62 -8.34
CA ASP A 237 20.05 -19.72 -7.38
C ASP A 237 19.02 -20.78 -7.78
N GLY A 238 18.35 -20.59 -8.91
CA GLY A 238 17.29 -21.48 -9.38
C GLY A 238 15.96 -21.34 -8.65
N GLY A 239 15.88 -20.43 -7.67
CA GLY A 239 14.65 -20.10 -6.96
C GLY A 239 13.61 -19.41 -7.85
N ARG A 240 12.50 -19.04 -7.27
CA ARG A 240 11.42 -18.31 -7.94
C ARG A 240 11.01 -17.11 -7.09
N GLN A 241 10.36 -16.14 -7.70
CA GLN A 241 9.75 -14.99 -6.99
C GLN A 241 8.38 -14.66 -7.56
N GLY A 242 7.61 -13.87 -6.80
CA GLY A 242 6.23 -13.57 -7.13
C GLY A 242 5.27 -14.71 -6.81
N ASN A 243 5.53 -15.46 -5.74
CA ASN A 243 4.62 -16.47 -5.21
C ASN A 243 3.37 -15.83 -4.59
N LYS A 244 2.42 -16.66 -4.20
CA LYS A 244 1.27 -16.30 -3.37
C LYS A 244 1.23 -17.27 -2.18
N ASP A 245 1.10 -16.75 -0.96
CA ASP A 245 0.88 -17.54 0.28
C ASP A 245 0.16 -16.60 1.26
N SER A 246 -1.16 -16.58 1.16
CA SER A 246 -2.03 -15.64 1.87
C SER A 246 -3.16 -16.38 2.55
N PHE A 247 -3.37 -16.10 3.83
CA PHE A 247 -4.51 -16.55 4.61
C PHE A 247 -5.29 -15.33 5.09
N GLY A 248 -6.58 -15.31 4.83
CA GLY A 248 -7.53 -14.31 5.33
C GLY A 248 -8.70 -14.97 6.04
N ALA A 249 -9.18 -14.38 7.12
CA ALA A 249 -10.42 -14.79 7.74
C ALA A 249 -11.16 -13.62 8.36
N ARG A 250 -12.49 -13.67 8.34
CA ARG A 250 -13.38 -12.70 8.96
C ARG A 250 -14.52 -13.43 9.68
N LEU A 251 -14.83 -12.97 10.89
CA LEU A 251 -15.99 -13.39 11.65
C LEU A 251 -16.81 -12.14 11.97
N ALA A 252 -18.10 -12.20 11.66
CA ALA A 252 -19.03 -11.10 11.88
C ALA A 252 -20.30 -11.59 12.57
N PHE A 253 -20.84 -10.74 13.45
CA PHE A 253 -22.11 -10.92 14.11
C PHE A 253 -22.98 -9.69 13.85
N LYS A 254 -24.24 -9.92 13.49
CA LYS A 254 -25.28 -8.90 13.42
C LYS A 254 -26.34 -9.25 14.45
N TRP A 255 -26.54 -8.34 15.41
CA TRP A 255 -27.52 -8.49 16.46
C TRP A 255 -28.51 -7.34 16.46
N GLU A 256 -29.80 -7.65 16.42
CA GLU A 256 -30.92 -6.73 16.40
C GLU A 256 -31.73 -6.88 17.71
N PRO A 257 -31.19 -6.42 18.87
CA PRO A 257 -31.87 -6.64 20.18
C PRO A 257 -33.23 -5.99 20.29
N THR A 258 -33.47 -4.96 19.49
CA THR A 258 -34.78 -4.28 19.33
C THR A 258 -34.95 -3.86 17.88
N ASP A 259 -36.15 -3.51 17.47
CA ASP A 259 -36.43 -2.99 16.13
C ASP A 259 -35.70 -1.68 15.81
N LYS A 260 -35.12 -1.02 16.83
CA LYS A 260 -34.43 0.27 16.70
C LYS A 260 -32.91 0.18 16.80
N LEU A 261 -32.37 -0.90 17.33
CA LEU A 261 -30.93 -1.04 17.56
C LEU A 261 -30.37 -2.20 16.75
N THR A 262 -29.42 -1.89 15.90
CA THR A 262 -28.57 -2.89 15.21
C THR A 262 -27.13 -2.79 15.71
N VAL A 263 -26.56 -3.91 16.10
CA VAL A 263 -25.19 -4.07 16.55
C VAL A 263 -24.46 -4.97 15.56
N ASN A 264 -23.43 -4.43 14.89
CA ASN A 264 -22.55 -5.20 14.01
C ASN A 264 -21.16 -5.27 14.65
N LEU A 265 -20.71 -6.46 15.01
CA LEU A 265 -19.37 -6.72 15.52
C LEU A 265 -18.64 -7.62 14.54
N SER A 266 -17.43 -7.22 14.11
CA SER A 266 -16.61 -8.06 13.26
C SER A 266 -15.15 -8.03 13.67
N GLY A 267 -14.46 -9.14 13.41
CA GLY A 267 -13.00 -9.25 13.51
C GLY A 267 -12.43 -9.86 12.25
N ASP A 268 -11.29 -9.37 11.81
CA ASP A 268 -10.59 -9.86 10.63
C ASP A 268 -9.10 -10.11 10.91
N ILE A 269 -8.54 -11.07 10.19
CA ILE A 269 -7.11 -11.34 10.15
C ILE A 269 -6.67 -11.52 8.70
N ASN A 270 -5.44 -11.09 8.39
CA ASN A 270 -4.77 -11.34 7.11
C ASN A 270 -3.30 -11.65 7.38
N ILE A 271 -2.84 -12.80 6.90
CA ILE A 271 -1.47 -13.28 7.09
C ILE A 271 -0.91 -13.60 5.72
N ARG A 272 0.22 -12.99 5.34
CA ARG A 272 0.94 -13.29 4.11
C ARG A 272 2.36 -13.70 4.41
N ARG A 273 2.85 -14.72 3.67
CA ARG A 273 4.22 -15.21 3.73
C ARG A 273 4.71 -15.37 2.30
N GLU A 274 4.84 -14.24 1.66
CA GLU A 274 5.12 -14.15 0.25
C GLU A 274 6.56 -13.69 0.01
N GLU A 275 6.98 -13.79 -1.21
CA GLU A 275 8.22 -13.21 -1.69
C GLU A 275 7.96 -11.80 -2.24
N GLN A 276 9.02 -11.06 -2.47
CA GLN A 276 8.90 -9.75 -3.10
C GLN A 276 8.18 -9.85 -4.46
N THR A 277 7.63 -8.75 -4.89
CA THR A 277 7.10 -8.61 -6.24
C THR A 277 8.18 -8.90 -7.27
N ALA A 278 7.83 -9.68 -8.29
CA ALA A 278 8.74 -10.04 -9.37
C ALA A 278 9.32 -8.80 -10.06
N ILE A 279 10.65 -8.77 -10.19
CA ILE A 279 11.40 -7.69 -10.83
C ILE A 279 12.38 -8.25 -11.85
N SER A 280 12.63 -7.50 -12.91
CA SER A 280 13.67 -7.80 -13.90
C SER A 280 14.44 -6.53 -14.25
N LEU A 281 15.74 -6.66 -14.40
CA LEU A 281 16.56 -5.60 -14.98
C LEU A 281 16.27 -5.53 -16.49
N ILE A 282 15.71 -4.40 -16.95
CA ILE A 282 15.30 -4.22 -18.33
C ILE A 282 16.31 -3.38 -19.15
N GLU A 283 17.05 -2.51 -18.48
CA GLU A 283 17.98 -1.61 -19.13
C GLU A 283 19.10 -1.21 -18.15
N LEU A 284 20.33 -1.23 -18.64
CA LEU A 284 21.46 -0.55 -18.02
C LEU A 284 21.82 0.62 -18.95
N ARG A 285 21.57 1.82 -18.50
CA ARG A 285 22.01 3.00 -19.26
C ARG A 285 23.50 3.21 -19.08
N ASP A 286 24.19 3.04 -20.16
CA ASP A 286 25.64 3.19 -20.27
C ASP A 286 26.08 4.66 -20.28
N GLN A 287 25.16 5.54 -20.55
CA GLN A 287 25.47 6.93 -20.36
C GLN A 287 25.57 7.18 -18.86
N PRO A 288 26.69 7.75 -18.39
CA PRO A 288 26.58 8.59 -17.24
C PRO A 288 25.41 9.48 -17.60
N VAL A 289 24.23 9.25 -16.99
CA VAL A 289 23.19 10.29 -16.94
C VAL A 289 24.03 11.50 -16.64
N PRO A 290 24.22 12.45 -17.62
CA PRO A 290 25.18 13.53 -17.42
C PRO A 290 24.82 14.00 -16.06
N LEU A 291 25.78 13.82 -15.11
CA LEU A 291 25.51 14.01 -13.71
C LEU A 291 24.53 15.14 -13.71
N ARG A 292 23.22 14.85 -13.71
CA ARG A 292 22.23 15.89 -13.72
C ARG A 292 22.41 16.44 -12.34
N PHE A 293 23.31 17.37 -12.30
CA PHE A 293 23.46 18.23 -11.18
C PHE A 293 22.06 18.74 -10.93
N VAL A 294 21.37 18.12 -9.99
CA VAL A 294 20.06 18.64 -9.59
C VAL A 294 20.40 19.98 -8.97
N GLU A 295 20.08 21.03 -9.72
CA GLU A 295 20.19 22.37 -9.19
C GLU A 295 19.29 22.44 -7.96
N ILE A 296 19.90 22.62 -6.80
CA ILE A 296 19.11 22.85 -5.59
C ILE A 296 18.67 24.31 -5.64
N PRO A 297 17.38 24.59 -5.86
CA PRO A 297 16.87 25.95 -5.86
C PRO A 297 17.24 26.64 -4.53
N ASN A 298 17.68 27.88 -4.60
CA ASN A 298 18.03 28.70 -3.44
C ASN A 298 19.25 28.23 -2.62
N SER A 299 20.09 27.36 -3.15
CA SER A 299 21.34 26.95 -2.49
C SER A 299 22.54 27.85 -2.81
N ALA A 300 22.35 28.84 -3.68
CA ALA A 300 23.38 29.80 -4.02
C ALA A 300 23.69 30.73 -2.83
N PRO A 301 24.95 30.92 -2.46
CA PRO A 301 25.34 32.04 -1.61
C PRO A 301 25.05 33.38 -2.36
N PRO A 302 24.86 34.49 -1.67
CA PRO A 302 24.62 35.78 -2.32
C PRO A 302 25.66 36.07 -3.41
N GLY A 303 25.20 36.17 -4.68
CA GLY A 303 26.08 36.40 -5.85
C GLY A 303 26.71 35.15 -6.46
N GLY A 304 26.36 33.95 -6.01
CA GLY A 304 26.86 32.67 -6.54
C GLY A 304 25.83 31.91 -7.39
N THR A 305 26.27 30.80 -8.00
CA THR A 305 25.41 29.87 -8.72
C THR A 305 24.85 28.80 -7.77
N ASN A 306 23.63 28.32 -8.02
CA ASN A 306 23.05 27.23 -7.26
C ASN A 306 23.97 25.98 -7.29
N ARG A 307 23.99 25.24 -6.18
CA ARG A 307 24.77 24.02 -6.07
C ARG A 307 24.18 22.91 -6.93
N LEU A 308 25.06 22.20 -7.58
CA LEU A 308 24.74 21.06 -8.41
C LEU A 308 25.11 19.78 -7.64
N ILE A 309 24.18 18.86 -7.42
CA ILE A 309 24.45 17.55 -6.83
C ILE A 309 24.47 16.50 -7.92
N ALA A 310 25.60 15.79 -7.99
CA ALA A 310 25.68 14.57 -8.76
C ALA A 310 25.05 13.42 -7.97
N ALA A 311 24.01 12.79 -8.51
CA ALA A 311 23.52 11.51 -8.00
C ALA A 311 24.19 10.37 -8.79
N PRO A 312 25.24 9.73 -8.28
CA PRO A 312 25.85 8.60 -8.94
C PRO A 312 24.87 7.42 -8.91
N SER A 313 24.76 6.66 -10.00
CA SER A 313 24.02 5.42 -9.95
C SER A 313 24.72 4.43 -9.02
N SER A 314 23.97 3.66 -8.23
CA SER A 314 24.53 2.65 -7.34
C SER A 314 25.43 1.65 -8.06
N MET A 315 25.13 1.32 -9.33
CA MET A 315 25.97 0.44 -10.16
C MET A 315 27.31 1.05 -10.56
N TYR A 316 27.36 2.36 -10.79
CA TYR A 316 28.62 3.07 -11.02
C TYR A 316 29.52 2.96 -9.79
N PHE A 317 28.97 3.18 -8.60
CA PHE A 317 29.69 3.01 -7.35
C PHE A 317 30.18 1.59 -7.16
N TRP A 318 29.32 0.60 -7.43
CA TRP A 318 29.71 -0.79 -7.35
C TRP A 318 30.93 -1.10 -8.21
N ASN A 319 30.92 -0.72 -9.46
CA ASN A 319 32.02 -1.01 -10.39
C ASN A 319 33.31 -0.22 -10.10
N LYS A 320 33.20 0.95 -9.46
CA LYS A 320 34.39 1.84 -9.21
C LYS A 320 34.89 1.74 -7.79
N ILE A 321 34.03 1.54 -6.81
CA ILE A 321 34.39 1.68 -5.39
C ILE A 321 34.35 0.31 -4.69
N SER A 322 33.60 -0.67 -5.20
CA SER A 322 33.65 -2.00 -4.61
C SER A 322 35.04 -2.58 -4.79
N ALA A 323 35.55 -3.22 -3.77
CA ALA A 323 36.83 -3.92 -3.78
C ALA A 323 36.98 -4.86 -4.97
N VAL A 324 35.89 -5.49 -5.34
CA VAL A 324 35.82 -6.41 -6.46
C VAL A 324 36.02 -5.69 -7.78
N GLY A 325 35.41 -4.52 -7.97
CA GLY A 325 35.57 -3.73 -9.18
C GLY A 325 36.98 -3.09 -9.29
N ALA A 326 37.51 -2.60 -8.16
CA ALA A 326 38.79 -1.95 -8.10
C ALA A 326 39.98 -2.94 -8.15
N ALA A 327 39.89 -4.07 -7.43
CA ALA A 327 40.98 -5.06 -7.35
C ALA A 327 41.23 -5.79 -8.67
N THR A 328 40.21 -5.97 -9.50
CA THR A 328 40.34 -6.71 -10.76
C THR A 328 40.68 -5.83 -11.94
N GLY A 329 40.62 -4.49 -11.83
CA GLY A 329 40.83 -3.55 -12.93
C GLY A 329 39.87 -3.71 -14.12
N ALA A 330 39.13 -4.82 -14.15
CA ALA A 330 38.33 -5.26 -15.29
C ALA A 330 37.04 -4.47 -15.46
N CYS A 331 36.44 -3.95 -14.37
CA CYS A 331 35.27 -3.08 -14.46
C CYS A 331 35.66 -1.62 -14.81
N GLY A 332 36.91 -1.25 -14.59
CA GLY A 332 37.41 0.12 -14.74
C GLY A 332 37.59 0.58 -16.18
N ALA A 333 37.95 -0.34 -17.07
CA ALA A 333 38.20 -0.01 -18.47
C ALA A 333 36.93 0.13 -19.31
N ALA A 334 35.84 -0.55 -18.90
CA ALA A 334 34.54 -0.48 -19.57
C ALA A 334 33.80 0.83 -19.25
N TRP A 335 34.12 1.47 -18.14
CA TRP A 335 33.53 2.74 -17.75
C TRP A 335 34.56 3.84 -17.99
N GLY A 336 34.61 4.36 -19.21
CA GLY A 336 35.52 5.44 -19.57
C GLY A 336 35.71 6.40 -18.37
N GLY A 337 36.97 6.67 -17.99
CA GLY A 337 37.28 7.48 -16.83
C GLY A 337 36.70 8.89 -16.94
N PHE A 338 36.67 9.63 -15.84
CA PHE A 338 36.47 11.07 -15.89
C PHE A 338 37.70 11.71 -16.56
N GLY A 339 37.51 12.22 -17.77
CA GLY A 339 38.51 13.07 -18.41
C GLY A 339 38.44 14.50 -17.87
N PRO A 340 39.41 15.34 -18.16
CA PRO A 340 39.44 16.75 -17.72
C PRO A 340 38.26 17.59 -18.24
N THR A 341 37.51 17.08 -19.21
CA THR A 341 36.37 17.75 -19.83
C THR A 341 34.99 17.09 -19.55
N GLY A 342 34.95 16.12 -18.62
CA GLY A 342 33.75 15.37 -18.26
C GLY A 342 33.86 13.86 -18.48
N PRO A 343 32.79 13.13 -18.24
CA PRO A 343 32.80 11.68 -18.40
C PRO A 343 33.04 11.31 -19.86
N ILE A 344 34.02 10.44 -20.08
CA ILE A 344 34.28 9.85 -21.38
C ILE A 344 33.14 8.86 -21.67
N PRO A 345 32.38 9.00 -22.78
CA PRO A 345 31.37 8.02 -23.16
C PRO A 345 32.06 6.66 -23.37
N GLY A 346 31.80 5.74 -22.49
CA GLY A 346 32.25 4.36 -22.61
C GLY A 346 31.03 3.46 -22.66
N THR A 347 30.96 2.60 -23.64
CA THR A 347 29.95 1.56 -23.67
C THR A 347 30.20 0.58 -22.53
N LEU A 348 29.16 0.19 -21.77
CA LEU A 348 29.21 -0.97 -20.88
C LEU A 348 29.46 -2.21 -21.73
N ALA A 349 30.71 -2.34 -22.22
CA ALA A 349 31.06 -3.53 -22.95
C ALA A 349 30.77 -4.75 -22.08
N PRO A 350 30.17 -5.81 -22.65
CA PRO A 350 29.95 -7.03 -21.90
C PRO A 350 31.31 -7.50 -21.35
N THR A 351 31.53 -7.27 -20.07
CA THR A 351 32.73 -7.77 -19.40
C THR A 351 32.51 -9.22 -19.03
N SER A 352 33.52 -10.06 -19.27
CA SER A 352 33.53 -11.45 -18.83
C SER A 352 33.68 -11.59 -17.30
N ASN A 353 34.01 -10.49 -16.61
CA ASN A 353 34.15 -10.51 -15.16
C ASN A 353 32.78 -10.67 -14.48
N PRO A 354 32.54 -11.79 -13.78
CA PRO A 354 31.26 -12.09 -13.14
C PRO A 354 30.87 -11.09 -12.04
N ASN A 355 31.80 -10.34 -11.54
CA ASN A 355 31.61 -9.44 -10.40
C ASN A 355 31.27 -8.00 -10.81
N CYS A 356 31.24 -7.69 -12.10
CA CYS A 356 30.92 -6.37 -12.61
C CYS A 356 29.43 -6.25 -12.95
N ALA A 357 28.82 -5.13 -12.61
CA ALA A 357 27.50 -4.79 -13.15
C ALA A 357 27.63 -4.62 -14.68
N SER A 358 26.87 -5.36 -15.47
CA SER A 358 26.94 -5.35 -16.91
C SER A 358 25.59 -5.76 -17.53
N THR A 359 25.45 -5.52 -18.82
CA THR A 359 24.23 -5.86 -19.60
C THR A 359 23.94 -7.36 -19.63
N ARG A 360 24.87 -8.23 -19.25
CA ARG A 360 24.65 -9.69 -19.16
C ARG A 360 23.58 -10.09 -18.16
N TRP A 361 23.25 -9.20 -17.21
CA TRP A 361 22.20 -9.41 -16.22
C TRP A 361 20.80 -9.06 -16.73
N ILE A 362 20.69 -8.52 -17.95
CA ILE A 362 19.45 -8.30 -18.66
C ILE A 362 19.07 -9.60 -19.33
N THR A 363 18.00 -10.24 -18.86
CA THR A 363 17.57 -11.53 -19.44
C THR A 363 16.82 -11.38 -20.74
N GLY A 364 16.14 -10.24 -20.95
CA GLY A 364 15.23 -10.03 -22.08
C GLY A 364 13.92 -10.84 -21.97
N ASP A 365 13.77 -11.64 -20.94
CA ASP A 365 12.61 -12.50 -20.66
C ASP A 365 11.99 -12.09 -19.33
N PRO A 366 10.71 -11.64 -19.30
CA PRO A 366 10.04 -11.21 -18.08
C PRO A 366 9.82 -12.36 -17.08
N ASP A 367 9.88 -13.61 -17.51
CA ASP A 367 9.71 -14.79 -16.66
C ASP A 367 11.02 -15.21 -15.97
N THR A 368 12.11 -14.48 -16.22
CA THR A 368 13.44 -14.74 -15.64
C THR A 368 14.07 -13.49 -15.07
N THR A 369 14.91 -13.65 -14.05
CA THR A 369 15.69 -12.56 -13.43
C THR A 369 17.02 -13.08 -12.89
N TRP A 370 18.00 -12.18 -12.78
CA TRP A 370 19.26 -12.41 -12.06
C TRP A 370 19.23 -11.86 -10.63
N ALA A 371 18.12 -11.30 -10.18
CA ALA A 371 17.98 -10.77 -8.82
C ALA A 371 18.44 -11.80 -7.78
N GLY A 372 19.44 -11.45 -6.98
CA GLY A 372 20.10 -12.32 -6.02
C GLY A 372 19.83 -11.99 -4.56
N GLY A 373 19.14 -10.89 -4.30
CA GLY A 373 18.88 -10.39 -2.96
C GLY A 373 17.89 -11.20 -2.14
N ASN A 374 17.76 -10.80 -0.90
CA ASN A 374 16.70 -11.29 -0.03
C ASN A 374 15.34 -11.02 -0.69
N ASN A 375 14.41 -11.94 -0.49
CA ASN A 375 13.20 -12.02 -1.28
C ASN A 375 12.00 -12.35 -0.37
N ARG A 376 11.71 -11.46 0.58
CA ARG A 376 10.69 -11.71 1.60
C ARG A 376 9.65 -10.60 1.64
N SER A 377 8.39 -10.98 1.76
CA SER A 377 7.26 -10.08 1.99
C SER A 377 6.28 -10.72 2.97
N ASP A 378 6.54 -10.51 4.26
CA ASP A 378 5.66 -10.97 5.33
C ASP A 378 4.73 -9.82 5.74
N PHE A 379 3.48 -10.17 5.99
CA PHE A 379 2.47 -9.25 6.46
C PHE A 379 1.53 -9.95 7.43
N ASP A 380 1.29 -9.35 8.57
CA ASP A 380 0.31 -9.75 9.57
C ASP A 380 -0.59 -8.56 9.89
N LEU A 381 -1.89 -8.75 9.78
CA LEU A 381 -2.91 -7.77 10.12
C LEU A 381 -4.00 -8.47 10.95
N TRP A 382 -4.48 -7.79 11.97
CA TRP A 382 -5.74 -8.13 12.60
C TRP A 382 -6.50 -6.85 12.98
N GLY A 383 -7.82 -6.94 13.03
CA GLY A 383 -8.66 -5.82 13.38
C GLY A 383 -9.98 -6.25 14.01
N VAL A 384 -10.57 -5.32 14.74
CA VAL A 384 -11.93 -5.43 15.30
C VAL A 384 -12.69 -4.17 14.96
N ASN A 385 -13.93 -4.33 14.52
CA ASN A 385 -14.84 -3.25 14.20
C ASN A 385 -16.20 -3.47 14.88
N LEU A 386 -16.68 -2.43 15.56
CA LEU A 386 -18.01 -2.38 16.19
C LEU A 386 -18.79 -1.23 15.60
N THR A 387 -19.92 -1.54 14.97
CA THR A 387 -20.88 -0.54 14.49
C THR A 387 -22.20 -0.68 15.24
N LEU A 388 -22.65 0.42 15.84
CA LEU A 388 -23.95 0.55 16.49
C LEU A 388 -24.79 1.49 15.66
N ASP A 389 -25.96 1.04 15.23
CA ASP A 389 -26.95 1.85 14.53
C ASP A 389 -28.22 1.90 15.38
N TYR A 390 -28.64 3.11 15.77
CA TYR A 390 -29.86 3.33 16.53
C TYR A 390 -30.83 4.23 15.75
N ASP A 391 -32.03 3.71 15.51
CA ASP A 391 -33.07 4.39 14.78
C ASP A 391 -34.07 5.08 15.73
N PHE A 392 -34.17 6.41 15.61
CA PHE A 392 -35.14 7.23 16.31
C PHE A 392 -36.38 7.57 15.45
N GLY A 393 -36.47 7.01 14.25
CA GLY A 393 -37.48 7.33 13.23
C GLY A 393 -36.85 8.22 12.13
N ASP A 394 -37.19 9.51 12.14
CA ASP A 394 -36.67 10.46 11.14
C ASP A 394 -35.16 10.72 11.28
N ILE A 395 -34.55 10.29 12.37
CA ILE A 395 -33.12 10.49 12.72
C ILE A 395 -32.53 9.16 13.11
N SER A 396 -31.31 8.89 12.66
CA SER A 396 -30.53 7.71 13.04
C SER A 396 -29.15 8.12 13.56
N LEU A 397 -28.70 7.47 14.62
CA LEU A 397 -27.35 7.62 15.17
C LEU A 397 -26.53 6.37 14.90
N LYS A 398 -25.42 6.55 14.21
CA LYS A 398 -24.43 5.50 13.96
C LYS A 398 -23.13 5.79 14.69
N SER A 399 -22.60 4.77 15.37
CA SER A 399 -21.28 4.79 16.02
C SER A 399 -20.41 3.71 15.42
N ILE A 400 -19.21 4.08 14.91
CA ILE A 400 -18.23 3.15 14.33
C ILE A 400 -16.96 3.23 15.15
N SER A 401 -16.61 2.15 15.84
CA SER A 401 -15.39 2.01 16.65
C SER A 401 -14.50 0.95 16.01
N SER A 402 -13.23 1.24 15.81
CA SER A 402 -12.31 0.29 15.21
C SER A 402 -10.93 0.33 15.83
N TYR A 403 -10.31 -0.84 15.92
CA TYR A 403 -8.90 -1.02 16.24
C TYR A 403 -8.27 -1.96 15.20
N ARG A 404 -7.09 -1.59 14.69
CA ARG A 404 -6.32 -2.39 13.74
C ARG A 404 -4.85 -2.38 14.14
N ASP A 405 -4.20 -3.53 14.04
CA ASP A 405 -2.77 -3.73 14.29
C ASP A 405 -2.15 -4.44 13.10
N GLN A 406 -1.02 -3.92 12.61
CA GLN A 406 -0.31 -4.53 11.49
C GLN A 406 1.19 -4.61 11.75
N LYS A 407 1.78 -5.69 11.28
CA LYS A 407 3.22 -5.90 11.22
C LYS A 407 3.60 -6.34 9.83
N SER A 408 4.63 -5.71 9.28
CA SER A 408 5.15 -6.13 7.98
C SER A 408 6.66 -6.13 7.97
N ARG A 409 7.21 -7.11 7.26
CA ARG A 409 8.61 -7.15 6.89
C ARG A 409 8.69 -7.47 5.41
N PHE A 410 9.31 -6.59 4.66
CA PHE A 410 9.58 -6.84 3.25
C PHE A 410 11.01 -6.45 2.90
N GLU A 411 11.53 -7.16 1.93
CA GLU A 411 12.88 -7.02 1.42
C GLU A 411 12.80 -6.79 -0.08
N TYR A 412 13.62 -5.90 -0.59
CA TYR A 412 13.58 -5.51 -1.98
C TYR A 412 14.98 -5.38 -2.57
N ASP A 413 15.21 -6.14 -3.63
CA ASP A 413 16.41 -6.03 -4.44
C ASP A 413 16.18 -4.95 -5.51
N PHE A 414 16.87 -3.81 -5.39
CA PHE A 414 16.71 -2.69 -6.32
C PHE A 414 17.48 -2.84 -7.61
N ASP A 415 18.51 -3.68 -7.63
CA ASP A 415 19.43 -3.75 -8.75
C ASP A 415 19.15 -4.88 -9.74
N GLY A 416 18.40 -5.89 -9.34
CA GLY A 416 18.01 -7.01 -10.19
C GLY A 416 19.18 -7.86 -10.69
N THR A 417 20.34 -7.81 -9.98
CA THR A 417 21.57 -8.55 -10.30
C THR A 417 21.86 -9.60 -9.21
N PRO A 418 22.78 -10.54 -9.42
CA PRO A 418 23.20 -11.47 -8.38
C PRO A 418 24.09 -10.84 -7.30
N HIS A 419 24.36 -9.55 -7.38
CA HIS A 419 25.18 -8.82 -6.43
C HIS A 419 24.33 -8.06 -5.42
N ASN A 420 24.83 -7.94 -4.20
CA ASN A 420 24.20 -7.07 -3.20
C ASN A 420 24.67 -5.62 -3.42
N ILE A 421 24.18 -4.98 -4.48
CA ILE A 421 24.52 -3.60 -4.82
C ILE A 421 23.65 -2.64 -4.03
N LEU A 422 22.34 -2.87 -4.03
CA LEU A 422 21.37 -2.04 -3.32
C LEU A 422 20.18 -2.89 -2.87
N GLN A 423 20.08 -3.07 -1.56
CA GLN A 423 18.99 -3.84 -0.95
C GLN A 423 18.29 -3.04 0.14
N LEU A 424 16.98 -3.10 0.14
CA LEU A 424 16.13 -2.49 1.17
C LEU A 424 15.50 -3.61 2.00
N THR A 425 15.56 -3.46 3.31
CA THR A 425 14.68 -4.17 4.24
C THR A 425 13.82 -3.16 4.95
N ASN A 426 12.54 -3.44 5.10
CA ASN A 426 11.62 -2.58 5.82
C ASN A 426 10.85 -3.38 6.86
N ASN A 427 10.80 -2.87 8.10
CA ASN A 427 10.06 -3.50 9.20
C ASN A 427 9.13 -2.46 9.80
N ILE A 428 7.84 -2.61 9.51
CA ILE A 428 6.78 -1.72 10.01
C ILE A 428 5.99 -2.45 11.09
N ASP A 429 5.78 -1.75 12.20
CA ASP A 429 4.89 -2.16 13.29
C ASP A 429 3.98 -0.96 13.60
N LEU A 430 2.69 -1.09 13.34
CA LEU A 430 1.76 0.03 13.35
C LEU A 430 0.40 -0.41 13.89
N TRP A 431 -0.21 0.43 14.74
CA TRP A 431 -1.61 0.28 15.10
C TRP A 431 -2.38 1.58 14.92
N GLN A 432 -3.67 1.45 14.68
CA GLN A 432 -4.62 2.55 14.64
C GLN A 432 -5.88 2.23 15.43
N ALA A 433 -6.46 3.26 16.05
CA ALA A 433 -7.78 3.23 16.65
C ALA A 433 -8.59 4.42 16.16
N SER A 434 -9.85 4.19 15.83
CA SER A 434 -10.74 5.25 15.35
C SER A 434 -12.13 5.14 15.95
N GLN A 435 -12.77 6.30 16.07
CA GLN A 435 -14.16 6.44 16.48
C GLN A 435 -14.85 7.44 15.58
N GLU A 436 -15.97 7.06 14.98
CA GLU A 436 -16.83 7.96 14.20
C GLU A 436 -18.24 7.92 14.77
N LEU A 437 -18.82 9.08 15.00
CA LEU A 437 -20.23 9.26 15.33
C LEU A 437 -20.91 9.98 14.17
N GLN A 438 -22.02 9.47 13.71
CA GLN A 438 -22.80 10.01 12.60
C GLN A 438 -24.25 10.14 13.03
N LEU A 439 -24.81 11.33 12.94
CA LEU A 439 -26.22 11.59 13.07
C LEU A 439 -26.77 11.90 11.68
N THR A 440 -27.62 11.04 11.17
CA THR A 440 -28.27 11.21 9.87
C THR A 440 -29.78 11.40 10.06
N GLY A 441 -30.38 12.19 9.19
CA GLY A 441 -31.82 12.40 9.29
C GLY A 441 -32.44 12.89 8.00
N SER A 442 -33.78 12.69 7.91
CA SER A 442 -34.62 13.25 6.89
C SER A 442 -35.80 13.92 7.59
N VAL A 443 -35.90 15.24 7.49
CA VAL A 443 -36.87 16.06 8.19
C VAL A 443 -37.54 17.03 7.20
N LEU A 444 -38.58 17.75 7.65
CA LEU A 444 -39.38 18.67 6.82
C LEU A 444 -40.01 17.96 5.63
N ASP A 445 -40.70 16.85 5.88
CA ASP A 445 -41.32 16.02 4.86
C ASP A 445 -40.32 15.61 3.75
N ASP A 446 -39.16 15.07 4.14
CA ASP A 446 -38.05 14.67 3.27
C ASP A 446 -37.38 15.81 2.45
N ARG A 447 -37.72 17.06 2.74
CA ARG A 447 -37.06 18.19 2.07
C ARG A 447 -35.65 18.48 2.55
N LEU A 448 -35.33 18.12 3.79
CA LEU A 448 -34.01 18.32 4.36
C LEU A 448 -33.41 16.99 4.82
N LYS A 449 -32.44 16.51 4.10
CA LYS A 449 -31.62 15.33 4.48
C LYS A 449 -30.27 15.79 4.95
N PHE A 450 -29.81 15.32 6.10
CA PHE A 450 -28.52 15.76 6.65
C PHE A 450 -27.67 14.63 7.19
N VAL A 451 -26.38 14.88 7.28
CA VAL A 451 -25.38 14.05 7.96
C VAL A 451 -24.52 15.00 8.80
N LEU A 452 -24.54 14.81 10.11
CA LEU A 452 -23.65 15.48 11.07
C LEU A 452 -22.73 14.41 11.66
N GLY A 453 -21.42 14.68 11.72
CA GLY A 453 -20.49 13.70 12.27
C GLY A 453 -19.33 14.28 13.06
N ALA A 454 -18.80 13.44 13.94
CA ALA A 454 -17.59 13.66 14.68
C ALA A 454 -16.65 12.45 14.50
N TYR A 455 -15.35 12.71 14.31
CA TYR A 455 -14.36 11.69 14.03
C TYR A 455 -13.10 11.88 14.86
N TYR A 456 -12.57 10.77 15.35
CA TYR A 456 -11.27 10.69 16.00
C TYR A 456 -10.44 9.55 15.42
N LEU A 457 -9.15 9.81 15.23
CA LEU A 457 -8.17 8.80 14.84
C LEU A 457 -6.91 8.97 15.68
N LYS A 458 -6.44 7.88 16.23
CA LYS A 458 -5.12 7.71 16.82
C LYS A 458 -4.33 6.68 16.02
N GLU A 459 -3.07 7.00 15.71
CA GLU A 459 -2.16 6.11 15.01
C GLU A 459 -0.79 6.18 15.68
N LYS A 460 -0.20 5.02 15.99
CA LYS A 460 1.17 4.91 16.47
C LYS A 460 1.89 3.78 15.79
N GLY A 461 3.18 3.97 15.57
CA GLY A 461 4.00 2.90 15.01
C GLY A 461 5.44 3.27 14.86
N GLN A 462 6.18 2.32 14.37
CA GLN A 462 7.60 2.46 14.03
C GLN A 462 7.90 1.85 12.69
N ASP A 463 8.88 2.41 12.04
CA ASP A 463 9.51 1.85 10.85
C ASP A 463 11.01 1.75 11.08
N LYS A 464 11.58 0.63 10.65
CA LYS A 464 13.02 0.40 10.61
C LYS A 464 13.37 -0.03 9.20
N GLU A 465 14.12 0.83 8.53
CA GLU A 465 14.43 0.69 7.13
C GLU A 465 15.96 0.62 6.93
N PRO A 466 16.60 -0.55 7.19
CA PRO A 466 17.98 -0.77 6.76
C PRO A 466 18.05 -0.81 5.24
N LEU A 467 18.88 0.05 4.69
CA LEU A 467 19.23 0.14 3.28
C LEU A 467 20.68 -0.27 3.13
N GLU A 468 20.93 -1.37 2.45
CA GLU A 468 22.27 -1.91 2.26
C GLU A 468 22.80 -1.53 0.90
N PHE A 469 23.87 -0.76 0.89
CA PHE A 469 24.76 -0.62 -0.26
C PHE A 469 25.91 -1.59 -0.07
N GLY A 470 26.51 -2.11 -1.13
CA GLY A 470 27.60 -3.08 -1.02
C GLY A 470 28.77 -2.65 -0.11
N PHE A 471 28.88 -1.37 0.19
CA PHE A 471 29.95 -0.78 1.01
C PHE A 471 29.46 -0.17 2.34
N ALA A 472 28.15 0.09 2.49
CA ALA A 472 27.60 0.75 3.67
C ALA A 472 26.17 0.29 3.95
N GLN A 473 25.77 0.39 5.20
CA GLN A 473 24.41 0.20 5.66
C GLN A 473 23.87 1.51 6.21
N PHE A 474 22.73 1.94 5.70
CA PHE A 474 22.00 3.09 6.21
C PHE A 474 20.78 2.56 6.95
N PHE A 475 20.59 2.99 8.18
CA PHE A 475 19.36 2.71 8.92
C PHE A 475 18.56 3.99 8.93
N SER A 476 17.49 4.01 8.15
CA SER A 476 16.46 5.04 8.21
C SER A 476 15.22 4.55 8.93
N GLY A 477 14.29 5.46 9.21
CA GLY A 477 13.05 5.13 9.88
C GLY A 477 12.77 6.03 11.06
N GLY A 478 11.97 5.54 11.99
CA GLY A 478 11.58 6.27 13.18
C GLY A 478 10.23 5.84 13.72
N LYS A 479 9.73 6.63 14.67
CA LYS A 479 8.44 6.40 15.31
C LYS A 479 7.46 7.51 14.97
N ILE A 480 6.22 7.14 14.72
CA ILE A 480 5.11 8.09 14.53
C ILE A 480 4.13 8.03 15.70
N ASP A 481 3.55 9.18 15.99
CA ASP A 481 2.43 9.34 16.95
C ASP A 481 1.50 10.43 16.40
N ASN A 482 0.41 10.03 15.79
CA ASN A 482 -0.51 10.91 15.08
C ASN A 482 -1.89 10.95 15.75
N ASP A 483 -2.45 12.14 15.86
CA ASP A 483 -3.80 12.38 16.36
C ASP A 483 -4.58 13.20 15.33
N SER A 484 -5.83 12.84 15.08
CA SER A 484 -6.72 13.60 14.18
C SER A 484 -8.13 13.66 14.76
N TYR A 485 -8.67 14.87 14.85
CA TYR A 485 -10.05 15.15 15.28
C TYR A 485 -10.76 15.90 14.17
N ALA A 486 -12.01 15.58 13.93
CA ALA A 486 -12.80 16.31 12.95
C ALA A 486 -14.28 16.34 13.31
N SER A 487 -14.96 17.40 12.87
CA SER A 487 -16.42 17.47 12.82
C SER A 487 -16.86 17.90 11.44
N TYR A 488 -17.99 17.41 11.00
CA TYR A 488 -18.50 17.70 9.65
C TYR A 488 -20.02 17.74 9.62
N LEU A 489 -20.55 18.51 8.68
CA LEU A 489 -21.96 18.62 8.38
C LEU A 489 -22.13 18.66 6.86
N GLN A 490 -23.08 17.89 6.34
CA GLN A 490 -23.57 18.02 4.99
C GLN A 490 -25.10 17.95 5.02
N ALA A 491 -25.76 18.84 4.30
CA ALA A 491 -27.20 18.91 4.23
C ALA A 491 -27.66 19.03 2.79
N THR A 492 -28.60 18.22 2.37
CA THR A 492 -29.27 18.31 1.07
C THR A 492 -30.65 18.90 1.26
N PHE A 493 -30.89 20.04 0.65
CA PHE A 493 -32.18 20.72 0.67
C PHE A 493 -32.84 20.65 -0.71
N LYS A 494 -34.02 20.01 -0.77
CA LYS A 494 -34.90 20.01 -1.94
C LYS A 494 -35.60 21.35 -2.04
N VAL A 495 -35.09 22.22 -2.90
CA VAL A 495 -35.69 23.55 -3.15
C VAL A 495 -37.03 23.39 -3.89
N THR A 496 -37.04 22.48 -4.86
CA THR A 496 -38.23 22.00 -5.57
C THR A 496 -38.16 20.48 -5.73
N ASP A 497 -39.17 19.83 -6.26
CA ASP A 497 -39.12 18.38 -6.54
C ASP A 497 -38.03 17.98 -7.54
N ARG A 498 -37.55 18.93 -8.34
CA ARG A 498 -36.51 18.72 -9.37
C ARG A 498 -35.17 19.36 -9.06
N PHE A 499 -35.10 20.27 -8.09
CA PHE A 499 -33.86 21.01 -7.82
C PHE A 499 -33.46 20.87 -6.36
N SER A 500 -32.22 20.41 -6.13
CA SER A 500 -31.65 20.29 -4.80
C SER A 500 -30.29 20.99 -4.72
N ILE A 501 -29.95 21.47 -3.52
CA ILE A 501 -28.65 22.05 -3.19
C ILE A 501 -28.10 21.29 -1.97
N THR A 502 -26.83 20.93 -2.04
CA THR A 502 -26.15 20.18 -0.98
C THR A 502 -24.88 20.91 -0.54
N PRO A 503 -24.95 21.86 0.40
CA PRO A 503 -23.77 22.40 1.08
C PRO A 503 -23.20 21.37 2.08
N GLY A 504 -21.89 21.44 2.26
CA GLY A 504 -21.17 20.63 3.26
C GLY A 504 -19.91 21.34 3.74
N ILE A 505 -19.51 21.07 4.97
CA ILE A 505 -18.32 21.61 5.58
C ILE A 505 -17.74 20.61 6.58
N ARG A 506 -16.42 20.54 6.64
CA ARG A 506 -15.68 19.79 7.67
C ARG A 506 -14.54 20.64 8.20
N TYR A 507 -14.35 20.57 9.49
CA TYR A 507 -13.15 21.04 10.16
C TYR A 507 -12.33 19.85 10.62
N THR A 508 -11.03 19.82 10.31
CA THR A 508 -10.10 18.79 10.76
C THR A 508 -8.92 19.45 11.46
N ASN A 509 -8.56 18.93 12.64
CA ASN A 509 -7.36 19.30 13.37
C ASN A 509 -6.50 18.03 13.53
N GLU A 510 -5.32 18.04 12.93
CA GLU A 510 -4.39 16.93 12.93
C GLU A 510 -3.04 17.34 13.49
N THR A 511 -2.47 16.50 14.32
CA THR A 511 -1.10 16.62 14.80
C THR A 511 -0.34 15.34 14.45
N LYS A 512 0.73 15.48 13.68
CA LYS A 512 1.67 14.41 13.40
C LYS A 512 2.96 14.65 14.16
N ARG A 513 3.48 13.62 14.80
CA ARG A 513 4.78 13.62 15.47
C ARG A 513 5.63 12.52 14.88
N PHE A 514 6.89 12.82 14.66
CA PHE A 514 7.87 11.89 14.14
C PHE A 514 9.15 11.98 14.94
N ASP A 515 9.58 10.86 15.50
CA ASP A 515 10.89 10.68 16.13
C ASP A 515 11.80 9.98 15.13
N PRO A 516 12.66 10.70 14.39
CA PRO A 516 13.52 10.10 13.40
C PRO A 516 14.60 9.22 14.05
N SER A 517 14.95 8.14 13.37
CA SER A 517 16.08 7.29 13.71
C SER A 517 16.89 7.05 12.45
N LEU A 518 18.02 7.75 12.34
CA LEU A 518 18.92 7.62 11.21
C LEU A 518 20.31 7.29 11.72
N GLN A 519 20.84 6.16 11.25
CA GLN A 519 22.20 5.70 11.51
C GLN A 519 22.87 5.30 10.22
N VAL A 520 24.15 5.60 10.09
CA VAL A 520 25.00 5.06 9.04
C VAL A 520 25.99 4.10 9.68
N ILE A 521 25.96 2.85 9.27
CA ILE A 521 26.90 1.83 9.72
C ILE A 521 27.72 1.40 8.51
N TYR A 522 29.02 1.55 8.61
CA TYR A 522 29.93 1.03 7.61
C TYR A 522 30.14 -0.45 7.86
N ASN A 523 29.91 -1.26 6.83
CA ASN A 523 30.26 -2.67 6.90
C ASN A 523 31.78 -2.77 7.15
N ASP A 524 32.15 -3.49 8.19
CA ASP A 524 33.55 -3.77 8.57
C ASP A 524 34.33 -4.50 7.46
N ARG A 525 33.63 -4.93 6.39
CA ARG A 525 34.23 -5.45 5.16
C ARG A 525 35.19 -4.47 4.50
N SER A 526 35.00 -3.17 4.68
CA SER A 526 35.96 -2.16 4.23
C SER A 526 37.32 -2.27 4.97
N ARG A 527 37.35 -2.81 6.19
CA ARG A 527 38.57 -3.13 6.91
C ARG A 527 39.35 -4.30 6.32
N PHE A 528 38.64 -5.20 5.63
CA PHE A 528 39.23 -6.39 5.02
C PHE A 528 39.50 -6.23 3.53
N ASP A 529 39.17 -5.05 2.96
CA ASP A 529 39.46 -4.77 1.58
C ASP A 529 40.86 -4.13 1.43
N PRO A 530 41.87 -4.88 0.95
CA PRO A 530 43.22 -4.37 0.83
C PRO A 530 43.34 -3.21 -0.15
N VAL A 531 42.42 -3.04 -1.09
CA VAL A 531 42.41 -1.94 -2.07
C VAL A 531 41.89 -0.66 -1.44
N LEU A 532 40.75 -0.74 -0.73
CA LEU A 532 40.24 0.39 0.04
C LEU A 532 41.23 0.78 1.15
N ALA A 533 41.82 -0.19 1.83
CA ALA A 533 42.85 0.06 2.82
C ALA A 533 44.13 0.70 2.20
N SER A 534 44.49 0.37 0.98
CA SER A 534 45.61 0.97 0.27
C SER A 534 45.36 2.39 -0.23
N LEU A 535 44.10 2.64 -0.66
CA LEU A 535 43.66 3.98 -1.09
C LEU A 535 43.48 4.94 0.10
N TYR A 536 43.19 4.39 1.29
CA TYR A 536 42.92 5.15 2.50
C TYR A 536 43.66 4.57 3.71
N PRO A 537 45.02 4.61 3.72
CA PRO A 537 45.86 3.85 4.66
C PRO A 537 45.71 4.19 6.14
N ASN A 538 45.05 5.29 6.47
CA ASN A 538 44.87 5.73 7.86
C ASN A 538 43.43 5.65 8.34
N GLY A 539 42.58 4.80 7.74
CA GLY A 539 41.16 4.80 8.06
C GLY A 539 40.42 6.06 7.58
N ALA A 540 41.06 6.82 6.68
CA ALA A 540 40.50 8.07 6.16
C ALA A 540 39.18 7.88 5.42
N PHE A 541 38.94 6.68 4.86
CA PHE A 541 37.66 6.35 4.27
C PHE A 541 36.55 6.20 5.32
N ILE A 542 36.89 5.66 6.50
CA ILE A 542 35.94 5.60 7.64
C ILE A 542 35.72 7.00 8.16
N ALA A 543 36.75 7.82 8.31
CA ALA A 543 36.61 9.21 8.70
C ALA A 543 35.86 10.04 7.65
N PHE A 544 36.09 9.79 6.36
CA PHE A 544 35.39 10.39 5.25
C PHE A 544 33.89 10.01 5.24
N SER A 545 33.60 8.75 5.41
CA SER A 545 32.25 8.25 5.44
C SER A 545 31.50 8.68 6.71
N GLN A 546 32.20 8.84 7.83
CA GLN A 546 31.65 9.44 9.05
C GLN A 546 31.44 10.96 8.89
N CYS A 547 32.13 11.58 7.95
CA CYS A 547 32.05 13.01 7.64
C CYS A 547 31.32 13.35 6.35
N LEU A 548 30.75 12.38 5.63
CA LEU A 548 29.90 12.62 4.44
C LEU A 548 28.72 13.56 4.74
N VAL A 549 28.51 13.86 5.98
CA VAL A 549 27.42 14.66 6.47
C VAL A 549 27.90 15.97 7.11
N GLY A 550 28.98 16.59 6.64
CA GLY A 550 29.01 18.00 6.91
C GLY A 550 30.25 18.73 7.36
N GLN A 551 31.42 18.14 7.41
CA GLN A 551 32.64 18.96 7.48
C GLN A 551 33.72 18.36 6.61
N ALA A 552 34.23 19.17 5.66
CA ALA A 552 35.53 18.91 5.05
C ALA A 552 36.56 18.86 6.17
N VAL A 553 37.13 17.70 6.43
CA VAL A 553 38.34 17.60 7.27
C VAL A 553 39.52 18.01 6.37
N PRO A 554 40.17 19.14 6.63
CA PRO A 554 41.33 19.55 5.84
C PRO A 554 42.37 18.46 5.86
N GLY A 555 42.78 17.99 4.68
CA GLY A 555 43.84 16.99 4.51
C GLY A 555 43.38 15.52 4.41
N VAL A 556 42.10 15.21 4.50
CA VAL A 556 41.57 13.82 4.41
C VAL A 556 41.08 13.47 3.01
N ILE A 557 40.66 14.44 2.21
CA ILE A 557 40.30 14.24 0.80
C ILE A 557 41.49 14.66 -0.04
N PRO A 558 42.13 13.74 -0.78
CA PRO A 558 43.16 14.15 -1.72
C PRO A 558 42.55 15.13 -2.74
N PRO A 559 43.20 16.27 -3.02
CA PRO A 559 42.75 17.15 -4.08
C PRO A 559 42.73 16.38 -5.40
N GLY A 560 41.59 16.38 -6.08
CA GLY A 560 41.45 15.77 -7.41
C GLY A 560 40.76 14.40 -7.47
N VAL A 561 40.06 13.94 -6.43
CA VAL A 561 39.16 12.79 -6.53
C VAL A 561 37.85 13.26 -7.12
N PRO A 562 37.59 13.05 -8.44
CA PRO A 562 36.37 13.54 -9.09
C PRO A 562 35.13 12.84 -8.51
N GLY A 563 34.10 13.59 -8.25
CA GLY A 563 32.80 13.09 -7.79
C GLY A 563 32.56 13.22 -6.28
N PHE A 564 33.58 13.56 -5.49
CA PHE A 564 33.43 13.80 -4.05
C PHE A 564 33.32 15.27 -3.65
N GLU A 565 33.60 16.16 -4.59
CA GLU A 565 33.49 17.62 -4.39
C GLU A 565 32.04 18.07 -4.06
N ALA A 566 31.04 17.32 -4.51
CA ALA A 566 29.64 17.62 -4.28
C ALA A 566 29.19 17.44 -2.82
N PHE A 567 29.90 16.65 -2.03
CA PHE A 567 29.56 16.41 -0.62
C PHE A 567 30.28 17.35 0.37
N ALA A 568 31.23 18.13 -0.11
CA ALA A 568 32.07 19.02 0.72
C ALA A 568 31.32 20.24 1.31
N GLY A 569 30.01 20.33 1.16
CA GLY A 569 29.30 21.57 1.45
C GLY A 569 28.05 21.51 2.34
N PHE A 570 27.73 20.39 2.96
CA PHE A 570 26.62 20.33 3.93
C PHE A 570 27.15 20.55 5.36
N PRO A 571 26.89 21.70 5.99
CA PRO A 571 27.18 21.86 7.41
C PRO A 571 26.16 21.07 8.23
N LEU A 572 26.59 20.05 8.96
CA LEU A 572 25.79 19.47 10.03
C LEU A 572 26.11 20.16 11.36
N PRO A 573 25.12 20.42 12.16
CA PRO A 573 25.34 20.84 13.54
C PRO A 573 25.90 19.65 14.35
N GLY A 574 27.11 19.79 14.86
CA GLY A 574 27.71 18.84 15.81
C GLY A 574 28.81 17.95 15.22
N GLY A 575 29.98 18.45 15.08
CA GLY A 575 31.25 17.88 14.66
C GLY A 575 31.43 16.38 14.50
N CYS A 576 32.15 15.99 13.44
CA CYS A 576 32.50 14.62 13.05
C CYS A 576 33.55 13.94 13.95
N THR A 577 33.64 14.20 15.23
CA THR A 577 34.56 13.52 16.12
C THR A 577 33.97 12.23 16.67
N PRO A 578 34.61 11.05 16.40
CA PRO A 578 34.25 9.83 17.10
C PRO A 578 34.39 10.07 18.60
N SER A 579 33.34 9.94 19.37
CA SER A 579 33.42 9.97 20.81
C SER A 579 33.58 8.55 21.34
N ALA A 580 34.39 8.40 22.39
CA ALA A 580 34.57 7.13 23.09
C ALA A 580 33.21 6.56 23.66
N THR A 581 32.17 7.38 23.70
CA THR A 581 30.83 7.03 24.17
C THR A 581 29.85 6.63 23.05
N ASN A 582 30.23 6.74 21.77
CA ASN A 582 29.43 6.30 20.63
C ASN A 582 30.32 5.65 19.56
N PRO A 583 30.82 4.43 19.80
CA PRO A 583 31.74 3.76 18.88
C PRO A 583 31.07 3.14 17.66
N GLY A 584 29.75 3.18 17.53
CA GLY A 584 29.04 2.33 16.57
C GLY A 584 28.10 3.03 15.60
N GLY A 585 27.92 4.33 15.65
CA GLY A 585 27.01 4.96 14.69
C GLY A 585 26.89 6.46 14.85
N ASN A 586 27.11 7.19 13.78
CA ASN A 586 26.80 8.61 13.75
C ASN A 586 25.32 8.78 13.38
N HIS A 587 24.55 9.43 14.26
CA HIS A 587 23.24 9.90 13.91
C HIS A 587 23.38 11.08 12.93
N THR A 588 22.91 10.91 11.72
CA THR A 588 22.98 11.95 10.68
C THR A 588 21.83 12.95 10.75
N MET A 589 20.80 12.64 11.51
CA MET A 589 19.74 13.59 11.89
C MET A 589 19.71 13.78 13.40
N PRO A 590 19.37 15.01 13.89
CA PRO A 590 19.14 15.21 15.30
C PRO A 590 17.99 14.29 15.72
N ALA A 591 18.18 13.53 16.79
CA ALA A 591 17.14 12.71 17.42
C ALA A 591 16.11 13.59 18.14
N VAL A 592 15.60 14.63 17.46
CA VAL A 592 14.61 15.57 18.00
C VAL A 592 13.29 15.25 17.33
N GLN A 593 12.26 15.05 18.17
CA GLN A 593 10.91 14.89 17.68
C GLN A 593 10.49 16.10 16.83
N VAL A 594 10.09 15.85 15.61
CA VAL A 594 9.51 16.85 14.72
C VAL A 594 7.99 16.74 14.71
N GLN A 595 7.31 17.87 14.56
CA GLN A 595 5.86 17.94 14.61
C GLN A 595 5.32 18.74 13.43
N ALA A 596 4.27 18.22 12.79
CA ALA A 596 3.46 18.94 11.83
C ALA A 596 2.01 19.04 12.32
N LYS A 597 1.43 20.22 12.22
CA LYS A 597 0.03 20.49 12.58
C LYS A 597 -0.73 20.99 11.36
N ALA A 598 -1.92 20.45 11.16
CA ALA A 598 -2.86 20.95 10.15
C ALA A 598 -4.20 21.26 10.80
N LYS A 599 -4.74 22.43 10.46
CA LYS A 599 -6.11 22.86 10.81
C LYS A 599 -6.77 23.27 9.50
N GLU A 600 -7.65 22.40 9.00
CA GLU A 600 -8.19 22.55 7.66
C GLU A 600 -9.71 22.57 7.65
N TRP A 601 -10.24 23.50 6.87
CA TRP A 601 -11.64 23.56 6.48
C TRP A 601 -11.79 23.00 5.06
N THR A 602 -12.67 22.01 4.90
CA THR A 602 -12.97 21.39 3.61
C THR A 602 -14.44 21.58 3.26
N PRO A 603 -14.79 22.76 2.66
CA PRO A 603 -16.13 23.01 2.17
C PRO A 603 -16.42 22.19 0.91
N ALA A 604 -17.70 21.86 0.71
CA ALA A 604 -18.24 21.33 -0.53
C ALA A 604 -19.62 21.95 -0.78
N ILE A 605 -19.99 22.05 -2.04
CA ILE A 605 -21.34 22.41 -2.47
C ILE A 605 -21.64 21.67 -3.76
N SER A 606 -22.81 21.07 -3.85
CA SER A 606 -23.35 20.58 -5.13
C SER A 606 -24.76 21.09 -5.35
N ALA A 607 -25.11 21.22 -6.61
CA ALA A 607 -26.48 21.50 -7.05
C ALA A 607 -26.83 20.48 -8.12
N ASP A 608 -28.01 19.90 -8.01
CA ASP A 608 -28.51 18.90 -8.94
C ASP A 608 -29.92 19.25 -9.42
N TYR A 609 -30.18 18.93 -10.68
CA TYR A 609 -31.47 19.20 -11.32
C TYR A 609 -31.91 17.98 -12.14
N LYS A 610 -33.11 17.45 -11.82
CA LYS A 610 -33.77 16.38 -12.58
C LYS A 610 -34.47 17.00 -13.79
N ILE A 611 -33.90 16.80 -14.98
CA ILE A 611 -34.52 17.24 -16.25
C ILE A 611 -35.73 16.40 -16.54
N THR A 612 -35.58 15.07 -16.38
CA THR A 612 -36.63 14.06 -16.41
C THR A 612 -36.45 13.14 -15.21
N ASP A 613 -37.35 12.18 -15.02
CA ASP A 613 -37.21 11.20 -13.93
C ASP A 613 -35.98 10.32 -14.10
N ASP A 614 -35.50 10.12 -15.34
CA ASP A 614 -34.34 9.30 -15.69
C ASP A 614 -33.04 10.11 -16.01
N THR A 615 -33.14 11.47 -16.00
CA THR A 615 -32.01 12.32 -16.39
C THR A 615 -31.72 13.37 -15.33
N LEU A 616 -30.56 13.22 -14.71
CA LEU A 616 -30.00 14.14 -13.72
C LEU A 616 -28.79 14.87 -14.26
N ILE A 617 -28.73 16.19 -14.08
CA ILE A 617 -27.53 16.99 -14.26
C ILE A 617 -27.09 17.53 -12.90
N TYR A 618 -25.80 17.64 -12.68
CA TYR A 618 -25.28 18.23 -11.46
C TYR A 618 -23.98 19.00 -11.70
N ALA A 619 -23.73 19.96 -10.82
CA ALA A 619 -22.47 20.67 -10.70
C ALA A 619 -22.01 20.63 -9.24
N SER A 620 -20.73 20.43 -9.02
CA SER A 620 -20.18 20.35 -7.66
C SER A 620 -18.82 21.03 -7.54
N TYR A 621 -18.60 21.62 -6.38
CA TYR A 621 -17.30 22.09 -5.92
C TYR A 621 -16.97 21.39 -4.60
N SER A 622 -15.75 20.89 -4.48
CA SER A 622 -15.28 20.26 -3.24
C SER A 622 -13.80 20.53 -3.03
N LYS A 623 -13.41 20.75 -1.77
CA LYS A 623 -12.02 20.87 -1.34
C LYS A 623 -11.60 19.58 -0.67
N GLY A 624 -10.45 19.06 -1.04
CA GLY A 624 -9.72 18.00 -0.32
C GLY A 624 -8.41 18.54 0.21
N PHE A 625 -7.83 17.87 1.19
CA PHE A 625 -6.49 18.16 1.66
C PHE A 625 -5.72 16.88 1.97
N LYS A 626 -4.41 17.01 1.88
CA LYS A 626 -3.43 16.04 2.35
C LYS A 626 -2.47 16.79 3.25
N ASN A 627 -2.26 16.29 4.47
CA ASN A 627 -1.29 16.90 5.35
C ASN A 627 0.13 16.63 4.88
N GLY A 628 1.06 17.52 5.22
CA GLY A 628 2.49 17.30 5.04
C GLY A 628 2.94 16.00 5.73
N GLY A 629 4.02 15.44 5.21
CA GLY A 629 4.73 14.30 5.80
C GLY A 629 6.14 14.68 6.20
N PHE A 630 6.86 13.70 6.72
CA PHE A 630 8.28 13.84 7.02
C PHE A 630 9.06 12.94 6.06
N SER A 631 10.21 13.43 5.54
CA SER A 631 11.14 12.56 4.85
C SER A 631 11.99 11.84 5.88
N GLN A 632 11.91 10.50 5.88
CA GLN A 632 12.82 9.68 6.68
C GLN A 632 13.97 9.11 5.85
N ARG A 633 14.00 9.42 4.55
CA ARG A 633 15.05 9.00 3.63
C ARG A 633 16.10 10.09 3.48
N ILE A 634 17.36 9.66 3.32
CA ILE A 634 18.52 10.52 3.09
C ILE A 634 18.50 11.02 1.65
#